data_570f79cf78b0942ca7755775cdbe4151
#
_entry.id   570f79cf78b0942ca7755775cdbe4151
#
_cell.length_a   1.000
_cell.length_b   1.000
_cell.length_c   1.000
_cell.angle_alpha   90.00
_cell.angle_beta   90.00
_cell.angle_gamma   90.00
#
_symmetry.space_group_name_H-M   'P 1'
#
loop_
_entity.id
_entity.type
_entity.pdbx_description
1 polymer ?
#
loop_
_entity_poly.entity_id
_entity_poly.type
_entity_poly.pdbx_seq_one_letter_code
_entity_poly.pdbx_strand_id
1 'polypeptide(L)'
;KAEMYDLNDFASNTVDYYSFIGSSDLHTPARIRINSVGNPEKIELLVSENKDMSDPRVFDATGHGTVNINALKTGTAYYCMARFTADGEEKQTETYEFRTLDGPRVIAVGGVGNFRDMGSWPADGGKRIKQGLIYRCASIDNVTDDGRQLLTGLLGIKTDLDLRTEAEVAEEYRTRSPISADVNYVRVPIAAYRSFLYGGDGSGKALKLFADLDNYPIVFHCAAGADRTGTLAFMLESFVGVDERNIFIDYELTPNRPRSYTVGDDGFEQLVTGFRAAQGNTSHDKAVTIMRRVGLTDMEMSNIYNILMTDSAVFKSQSLSHQTPSDGKVSFELNMRKSKSVTSVTLEGKKVAYGLKNGTLTVTVGNSAGRGEITFDDLSTLTFKV
;
A
#
# COMPACT_ATOMS: atom_id res chain seq x y z
N LYS A 1 4.26 -20.78 16.43
CA LYS A 1 5.46 -19.90 16.35
C LYS A 1 5.10 -18.42 16.57
N ALA A 2 3.89 -18.07 16.27
CA ALA A 2 3.32 -16.75 16.50
C ALA A 2 3.14 -16.36 17.98
N GLU A 3 3.25 -17.31 18.89
CA GLU A 3 3.10 -17.11 20.35
C GLU A 3 4.39 -16.60 21.03
N MET A 4 5.47 -16.42 20.25
CA MET A 4 6.79 -16.06 20.81
C MET A 4 7.08 -14.57 20.89
N TYR A 5 6.20 -13.70 20.38
CA TYR A 5 6.35 -12.27 20.52
C TYR A 5 5.72 -11.75 21.81
N ASP A 6 6.54 -11.27 22.72
CA ASP A 6 6.07 -10.45 23.84
C ASP A 6 6.12 -8.97 23.42
N LEU A 7 4.97 -8.40 23.13
CA LEU A 7 4.85 -7.00 22.72
C LEU A 7 5.20 -5.99 23.82
N ASN A 8 5.42 -6.46 25.06
CA ASN A 8 5.75 -5.60 26.20
C ASN A 8 7.21 -5.68 26.60
N ASP A 9 7.94 -6.69 26.15
CA ASP A 9 9.35 -6.89 26.44
C ASP A 9 10.19 -6.93 25.16
N PHE A 10 10.63 -5.76 24.71
CA PHE A 10 11.47 -5.63 23.54
C PHE A 10 12.85 -6.28 23.72
N ALA A 11 13.35 -6.40 24.93
CA ALA A 11 14.67 -6.98 25.20
C ALA A 11 14.66 -8.52 25.01
N SER A 12 13.53 -9.17 25.24
CA SER A 12 13.36 -10.62 25.03
C SER A 12 12.96 -10.97 23.59
N ASN A 13 12.47 -10.02 22.81
CA ASN A 13 12.07 -10.21 21.41
C ASN A 13 13.29 -10.23 20.49
N THR A 14 14.14 -11.20 20.67
CA THR A 14 15.31 -11.44 19.80
C THR A 14 14.97 -12.37 18.63
N VAL A 15 13.72 -12.61 18.37
CA VAL A 15 13.29 -13.56 17.34
C VAL A 15 13.43 -12.90 15.98
N ASP A 16 14.50 -13.27 15.31
CA ASP A 16 14.68 -13.00 13.89
C ASP A 16 13.61 -13.74 13.08
N TYR A 17 12.63 -13.01 12.56
CA TYR A 17 11.57 -13.59 11.72
C TYR A 17 12.16 -14.33 10.51
N TYR A 18 13.30 -13.91 10.03
CA TYR A 18 14.07 -14.58 8.99
C TYR A 18 14.49 -16.00 9.34
N SER A 19 14.82 -16.27 10.59
CA SER A 19 15.17 -17.61 11.03
C SER A 19 14.01 -18.61 10.92
N PHE A 20 12.77 -18.10 10.79
CA PHE A 20 11.57 -18.93 10.66
C PHE A 20 11.15 -19.19 9.22
N ILE A 21 11.45 -18.27 8.29
CA ILE A 21 11.01 -18.37 6.90
C ILE A 21 12.14 -18.81 5.94
N GLY A 22 13.34 -19.03 6.45
CA GLY A 22 14.50 -19.38 5.64
C GLY A 22 15.24 -18.17 5.08
N SER A 23 16.53 -18.32 4.96
CA SER A 23 17.51 -17.23 4.99
C SER A 23 17.57 -16.29 3.80
N SER A 24 16.98 -16.58 2.65
CA SER A 24 17.18 -15.73 1.48
C SER A 24 15.98 -15.58 0.57
N ASP A 25 14.98 -16.40 0.71
CA ASP A 25 13.87 -16.49 -0.22
C ASP A 25 12.55 -16.09 0.43
N LEU A 26 12.45 -14.81 0.86
CA LEU A 26 11.14 -14.22 1.14
C LEU A 26 10.25 -14.24 -0.08
N HIS A 27 10.85 -14.18 -1.27
CA HIS A 27 10.15 -14.28 -2.53
C HIS A 27 10.12 -15.75 -2.99
N THR A 28 8.96 -16.38 -2.83
CA THR A 28 8.68 -17.68 -3.45
C THR A 28 7.68 -17.46 -4.59
N PRO A 29 8.11 -17.52 -5.86
CA PRO A 29 7.20 -17.43 -6.98
C PRO A 29 6.21 -18.60 -6.98
N ALA A 30 5.00 -18.36 -7.45
CA ALA A 30 4.12 -19.49 -7.77
C ALA A 30 4.74 -20.33 -8.87
N ARG A 31 4.75 -21.66 -8.67
CA ARG A 31 5.36 -22.61 -9.62
C ARG A 31 4.27 -23.45 -10.24
N ILE A 32 4.05 -23.28 -11.54
CA ILE A 32 3.10 -24.11 -12.29
C ILE A 32 3.88 -25.07 -13.16
N ARG A 33 3.66 -26.36 -12.94
CA ARG A 33 4.29 -27.41 -13.72
C ARG A 33 3.39 -27.76 -14.91
N ILE A 34 3.99 -27.79 -16.09
CA ILE A 34 3.36 -28.18 -17.33
C ILE A 34 3.97 -29.52 -17.78
N ASN A 35 3.15 -30.53 -17.95
CA ASN A 35 3.56 -31.81 -18.50
C ASN A 35 2.94 -31.93 -19.90
N SER A 36 3.76 -31.88 -20.93
CA SER A 36 3.33 -32.13 -22.32
C SER A 36 3.57 -33.57 -22.72
N VAL A 37 2.65 -34.11 -23.48
CA VAL A 37 2.84 -35.37 -24.21
C VAL A 37 3.10 -35.00 -25.67
N GLY A 38 4.25 -35.42 -26.21
CA GLY A 38 4.72 -34.97 -27.52
C GLY A 38 5.54 -33.68 -27.45
N ASN A 39 5.88 -33.12 -28.59
CA ASN A 39 6.66 -31.89 -28.74
C ASN A 39 5.80 -30.79 -29.39
N PRO A 40 4.96 -30.09 -28.65
CA PRO A 40 4.21 -28.95 -29.20
C PRO A 40 5.18 -27.86 -29.66
N GLU A 41 4.83 -27.18 -30.75
CA GLU A 41 5.64 -26.10 -31.34
C GLU A 41 5.72 -24.89 -30.45
N LYS A 42 4.65 -24.59 -29.75
CA LYS A 42 4.54 -23.47 -28.81
C LYS A 42 3.64 -23.86 -27.64
N ILE A 43 4.02 -23.44 -26.44
CA ILE A 43 3.18 -23.55 -25.23
C ILE A 43 3.16 -22.19 -24.53
N GLU A 44 1.97 -21.69 -24.23
CA GLU A 44 1.75 -20.52 -23.42
C GLU A 44 0.94 -20.89 -22.18
N LEU A 45 1.40 -20.46 -21.00
CA LEU A 45 0.63 -20.50 -19.77
C LEU A 45 -0.09 -19.17 -19.58
N LEU A 46 -1.41 -19.22 -19.50
CA LEU A 46 -2.25 -18.07 -19.20
C LEU A 46 -2.66 -18.14 -17.73
N VAL A 47 -2.57 -17.01 -17.00
CA VAL A 47 -2.94 -16.91 -15.58
C VAL A 47 -3.75 -15.65 -15.37
N SER A 48 -4.95 -15.76 -14.79
CA SER A 48 -5.88 -14.66 -14.54
C SER A 48 -6.45 -14.68 -13.12
N GLU A 49 -6.83 -13.53 -12.59
CA GLU A 49 -7.67 -13.43 -11.39
C GLU A 49 -9.15 -13.69 -11.73
N ASN A 50 -9.52 -13.68 -12.99
CA ASN A 50 -10.88 -13.84 -13.46
C ASN A 50 -11.14 -15.29 -13.95
N LYS A 51 -12.21 -15.89 -13.48
CA LYS A 51 -12.58 -17.28 -13.84
C LYS A 51 -12.85 -17.46 -15.34
N ASP A 52 -13.30 -16.43 -16.00
CA ASP A 52 -13.53 -16.40 -17.45
C ASP A 52 -12.25 -16.21 -18.28
N MET A 53 -11.10 -16.20 -17.60
CA MET A 53 -9.78 -15.96 -18.21
C MET A 53 -9.66 -14.61 -18.94
N SER A 54 -10.48 -13.63 -18.58
CA SER A 54 -10.28 -12.25 -19.03
C SER A 54 -9.02 -11.65 -18.42
N ASP A 55 -8.32 -10.76 -19.15
CA ASP A 55 -7.09 -10.09 -18.71
C ASP A 55 -5.97 -11.05 -18.21
N PRO A 56 -5.62 -12.12 -18.94
CA PRO A 56 -4.62 -13.05 -18.45
C PRO A 56 -3.19 -12.49 -18.61
N ARG A 57 -2.33 -12.79 -17.66
CA ARG A 57 -0.89 -12.75 -17.85
C ARG A 57 -0.48 -13.96 -18.66
N VAL A 58 0.33 -13.74 -19.69
CA VAL A 58 0.79 -14.80 -20.60
C VAL A 58 2.28 -15.05 -20.40
N PHE A 59 2.64 -16.32 -20.24
CA PHE A 59 4.02 -16.76 -20.04
C PHE A 59 4.40 -17.78 -21.11
N ASP A 60 5.56 -17.59 -21.74
CA ASP A 60 6.12 -18.63 -22.60
C ASP A 60 6.52 -19.83 -21.74
N ALA A 61 5.99 -20.97 -22.09
CA ALA A 61 6.26 -22.26 -21.45
C ALA A 61 6.87 -23.28 -22.41
N THR A 62 7.22 -22.85 -23.62
CA THR A 62 7.80 -23.71 -24.68
C THR A 62 9.14 -24.30 -24.21
N GLY A 63 9.23 -25.62 -24.17
CA GLY A 63 10.44 -26.30 -23.67
C GLY A 63 10.69 -26.21 -22.17
N HIS A 64 9.79 -25.57 -21.40
CA HIS A 64 9.91 -25.44 -19.96
C HIS A 64 8.95 -26.40 -19.24
N GLY A 65 9.48 -27.24 -18.33
CA GLY A 65 8.65 -28.11 -17.47
C GLY A 65 7.99 -27.38 -16.30
N THR A 66 8.44 -26.15 -15.97
CA THR A 66 7.93 -25.35 -14.86
C THR A 66 8.02 -23.87 -15.19
N VAL A 67 6.93 -23.15 -14.99
CA VAL A 67 6.86 -21.68 -15.10
C VAL A 67 6.83 -21.08 -13.70
N ASN A 68 7.73 -20.16 -13.42
CA ASN A 68 7.77 -19.37 -12.19
C ASN A 68 7.06 -18.05 -12.39
N ILE A 69 6.05 -17.78 -11.56
CA ILE A 69 5.21 -16.58 -11.69
C ILE A 69 5.45 -15.65 -10.52
N ASN A 70 6.10 -14.52 -10.80
CA ASN A 70 6.36 -13.47 -9.83
C ASN A 70 5.15 -12.53 -9.67
N ALA A 71 5.07 -11.84 -8.52
CA ALA A 71 4.15 -10.74 -8.27
C ALA A 71 2.65 -11.08 -8.32
N LEU A 72 2.27 -12.32 -8.02
CA LEU A 72 0.87 -12.64 -7.73
C LEU A 72 0.45 -12.00 -6.39
N LYS A 73 -0.81 -11.63 -6.26
CA LYS A 73 -1.39 -11.23 -4.97
C LYS A 73 -1.45 -12.44 -4.03
N THR A 74 -1.22 -12.23 -2.75
CA THR A 74 -1.33 -13.25 -1.71
C THR A 74 -2.78 -13.47 -1.29
N GLY A 75 -3.11 -14.67 -0.78
CA GLY A 75 -4.46 -15.01 -0.35
C GLY A 75 -5.53 -14.94 -1.46
N THR A 76 -5.14 -15.03 -2.72
CA THR A 76 -5.98 -14.74 -3.89
C THR A 76 -6.17 -16.01 -4.74
N ALA A 77 -7.41 -16.21 -5.21
CA ALA A 77 -7.70 -17.26 -6.20
C ALA A 77 -7.25 -16.80 -7.58
N TYR A 78 -6.63 -17.71 -8.29
CA TYR A 78 -6.18 -17.55 -9.68
C TYR A 78 -6.69 -18.71 -10.52
N TYR A 79 -6.86 -18.45 -11.80
CA TYR A 79 -7.22 -19.43 -12.80
C TYR A 79 -6.09 -19.53 -13.82
N CYS A 80 -5.77 -20.74 -14.27
CA CYS A 80 -4.75 -20.95 -15.27
C CYS A 80 -5.15 -21.98 -16.30
N MET A 81 -4.66 -21.82 -17.51
CA MET A 81 -4.80 -22.76 -18.61
C MET A 81 -3.56 -22.72 -19.50
N ALA A 82 -3.26 -23.80 -20.17
CA ALA A 82 -2.24 -23.82 -21.21
C ALA A 82 -2.92 -23.69 -22.59
N ARG A 83 -2.35 -22.86 -23.44
CA ARG A 83 -2.62 -22.77 -24.87
C ARG A 83 -1.39 -23.26 -25.61
N PHE A 84 -1.57 -24.11 -26.61
CA PHE A 84 -0.44 -24.74 -27.31
C PHE A 84 -0.77 -24.99 -28.78
N THR A 85 0.28 -24.99 -29.61
CA THR A 85 0.21 -25.35 -31.04
C THR A 85 0.79 -26.73 -31.23
N ALA A 86 0.03 -27.63 -31.87
CA ALA A 86 0.46 -28.96 -32.24
C ALA A 86 -0.11 -29.32 -33.62
N ASP A 87 0.72 -29.79 -34.51
CA ASP A 87 0.35 -30.13 -35.91
C ASP A 87 -0.29 -28.95 -36.66
N GLY A 88 0.18 -27.70 -36.36
CA GLY A 88 -0.34 -26.47 -36.94
C GLY A 88 -1.69 -26.02 -36.38
N GLU A 89 -2.26 -26.72 -35.42
CA GLU A 89 -3.54 -26.36 -34.78
C GLU A 89 -3.32 -25.78 -33.38
N GLU A 90 -4.05 -24.70 -33.06
CA GLU A 90 -4.10 -24.15 -31.71
C GLU A 90 -5.11 -24.94 -30.86
N LYS A 91 -4.67 -25.38 -29.71
CA LYS A 91 -5.44 -26.14 -28.71
C LYS A 91 -5.25 -25.53 -27.33
N GLN A 92 -6.18 -25.80 -26.40
CA GLN A 92 -6.10 -25.34 -25.02
C GLN A 92 -6.56 -26.43 -24.04
N THR A 93 -6.05 -26.33 -22.82
CA THR A 93 -6.49 -27.19 -21.71
C THR A 93 -7.79 -26.65 -21.10
N GLU A 94 -8.35 -27.43 -20.18
CA GLU A 94 -9.32 -26.90 -19.23
C GLU A 94 -8.69 -25.83 -18.35
N THR A 95 -9.53 -24.98 -17.75
CA THR A 95 -9.12 -23.97 -16.77
C THR A 95 -9.01 -24.61 -15.39
N TYR A 96 -7.87 -24.44 -14.73
CA TYR A 96 -7.60 -24.90 -13.37
C TYR A 96 -7.56 -23.72 -12.40
N GLU A 97 -8.15 -23.89 -11.22
CA GLU A 97 -8.09 -22.93 -10.13
C GLU A 97 -6.95 -23.29 -9.18
N PHE A 98 -6.20 -22.28 -8.72
CA PHE A 98 -5.28 -22.39 -7.61
C PHE A 98 -5.38 -21.16 -6.72
N ARG A 99 -4.90 -21.25 -5.47
CA ARG A 99 -4.89 -20.14 -4.53
C ARG A 99 -3.50 -19.91 -3.99
N THR A 100 -3.08 -18.64 -3.98
CA THR A 100 -1.84 -18.24 -3.33
C THR A 100 -2.01 -18.27 -1.80
N LEU A 101 -0.91 -18.51 -1.08
CA LEU A 101 -0.89 -18.49 0.37
C LEU A 101 -1.13 -17.07 0.88
N ASP A 102 -1.72 -16.97 2.07
CA ASP A 102 -1.77 -15.72 2.83
C ASP A 102 -0.36 -15.32 3.30
N GLY A 103 -0.13 -14.05 3.50
CA GLY A 103 1.10 -13.51 4.06
C GLY A 103 1.60 -12.27 3.33
N PRO A 104 2.81 -11.82 3.66
CA PRO A 104 3.43 -10.67 3.00
C PRO A 104 3.62 -10.93 1.51
N ARG A 105 3.28 -9.95 0.69
CA ARG A 105 3.51 -10.01 -0.77
C ARG A 105 4.88 -9.45 -1.10
N VAL A 106 5.90 -10.30 -1.03
CA VAL A 106 7.25 -9.95 -1.45
C VAL A 106 7.40 -10.16 -2.95
N ILE A 107 8.02 -9.22 -3.64
CA ILE A 107 8.13 -9.21 -5.10
C ILE A 107 9.61 -9.08 -5.48
N ALA A 108 10.11 -9.96 -6.33
CA ALA A 108 11.45 -9.83 -6.89
C ALA A 108 11.45 -8.73 -7.95
N VAL A 109 12.20 -7.66 -7.70
CA VAL A 109 12.43 -6.56 -8.64
C VAL A 109 13.93 -6.49 -8.92
N GLY A 110 14.32 -6.62 -10.19
CA GLY A 110 15.73 -6.60 -10.57
C GLY A 110 16.42 -5.31 -10.13
N GLY A 111 17.50 -5.44 -9.36
CA GLY A 111 18.28 -4.33 -8.84
C GLY A 111 17.69 -3.59 -7.62
N VAL A 112 16.51 -3.99 -7.12
CA VAL A 112 15.85 -3.35 -5.97
C VAL A 112 15.67 -4.35 -4.85
N GLY A 113 16.29 -4.10 -3.72
CA GLY A 113 16.15 -4.94 -2.53
C GLY A 113 14.95 -4.58 -1.66
N ASN A 114 14.53 -5.51 -0.79
CA ASN A 114 13.51 -5.28 0.23
C ASN A 114 12.15 -4.81 -0.33
N PHE A 115 11.81 -5.22 -1.56
CA PHE A 115 10.60 -4.77 -2.24
C PHE A 115 9.39 -5.64 -1.85
N ARG A 116 8.35 -5.00 -1.35
CA ARG A 116 7.08 -5.66 -1.03
C ARG A 116 5.88 -4.74 -1.11
N ASP A 117 4.73 -5.33 -1.34
CA ASP A 117 3.43 -4.69 -1.23
C ASP A 117 3.04 -4.62 0.25
N MET A 118 2.54 -3.50 0.71
CA MET A 118 1.99 -3.35 2.06
C MET A 118 0.55 -3.86 2.17
N GLY A 119 -0.05 -4.31 1.07
CA GLY A 119 -1.36 -4.94 1.06
C GLY A 119 -1.36 -6.31 1.72
N SER A 120 -2.55 -6.86 1.92
CA SER A 120 -2.88 -8.13 2.56
C SER A 120 -2.80 -8.19 4.08
N TRP A 121 -2.15 -7.28 4.77
CA TRP A 121 -2.14 -7.29 6.23
C TRP A 121 -3.57 -7.18 6.79
N PRO A 122 -3.93 -8.07 7.74
CA PRO A 122 -5.21 -7.98 8.45
C PRO A 122 -5.27 -6.69 9.27
N ALA A 123 -6.43 -6.07 9.28
CA ALA A 123 -6.72 -4.85 10.01
C ALA A 123 -8.06 -4.96 10.75
N ASP A 124 -8.41 -3.93 11.50
CA ASP A 124 -9.65 -3.90 12.28
C ASP A 124 -10.90 -4.17 11.43
N GLY A 125 -11.91 -4.75 12.07
CA GLY A 125 -13.20 -5.05 11.45
C GLY A 125 -13.16 -6.18 10.40
N GLY A 126 -12.14 -7.04 10.44
CA GLY A 126 -11.98 -8.16 9.49
C GLY A 126 -11.59 -7.73 8.08
N LYS A 127 -11.17 -6.49 7.90
CA LYS A 127 -10.68 -5.95 6.63
C LYS A 127 -9.21 -6.29 6.44
N ARG A 128 -8.71 -6.02 5.24
CA ARG A 128 -7.28 -6.10 4.90
C ARG A 128 -6.89 -4.87 4.11
N ILE A 129 -5.64 -4.44 4.25
CA ILE A 129 -5.08 -3.43 3.35
C ILE A 129 -5.14 -3.98 1.92
N LYS A 130 -5.65 -3.18 0.99
CA LYS A 130 -5.74 -3.61 -0.42
C LYS A 130 -4.35 -3.77 -1.03
N GLN A 131 -4.16 -4.85 -1.75
CA GLN A 131 -2.92 -5.11 -2.48
C GLN A 131 -2.85 -4.30 -3.78
N GLY A 132 -1.65 -3.97 -4.19
CA GLY A 132 -1.41 -3.27 -5.46
C GLY A 132 -1.48 -1.74 -5.37
N LEU A 133 -1.56 -1.17 -4.17
CA LEU A 133 -1.68 0.27 -4.00
C LEU A 133 -0.41 0.93 -3.45
N ILE A 134 0.21 0.33 -2.45
CA ILE A 134 1.40 0.89 -1.81
C ILE A 134 2.48 -0.18 -1.67
N TYR A 135 3.68 0.21 -2.05
CA TYR A 135 4.86 -0.64 -2.03
C TYR A 135 5.97 0.03 -1.25
N ARG A 136 6.79 -0.76 -0.56
CA ARG A 136 7.98 -0.27 0.14
C ARG A 136 9.20 -1.04 -0.33
N CYS A 137 10.38 -0.37 -0.34
CA CYS A 137 11.64 -1.02 -0.75
C CYS A 137 12.88 -0.28 -0.23
N ALA A 138 14.04 -0.82 -0.56
CA ALA A 138 15.33 -0.12 -0.50
C ALA A 138 15.47 0.85 -1.67
N SER A 139 16.63 1.53 -1.78
CA SER A 139 16.96 2.41 -2.91
C SER A 139 16.67 1.76 -4.26
N ILE A 140 16.10 2.52 -5.17
CA ILE A 140 15.74 2.11 -6.53
C ILE A 140 16.85 2.46 -7.54
N ASP A 141 17.93 3.10 -7.11
CA ASP A 141 18.97 3.65 -7.99
C ASP A 141 19.59 2.61 -8.96
N ASN A 142 19.61 1.33 -8.56
CA ASN A 142 20.17 0.25 -9.35
C ASN A 142 19.12 -0.62 -10.07
N VAL A 143 17.90 -0.12 -10.23
CA VAL A 143 16.83 -0.88 -10.91
C VAL A 143 17.25 -1.28 -12.32
N THR A 144 17.10 -2.57 -12.65
CA THR A 144 17.37 -3.10 -14.00
C THR A 144 16.24 -2.79 -14.97
N ASP A 145 16.46 -2.98 -16.27
CA ASP A 145 15.41 -2.75 -17.27
C ASP A 145 14.20 -3.67 -17.07
N ASP A 146 14.42 -4.95 -16.73
CA ASP A 146 13.34 -5.88 -16.36
C ASP A 146 12.60 -5.39 -15.10
N GLY A 147 13.35 -4.86 -14.12
CA GLY A 147 12.77 -4.23 -12.94
C GLY A 147 11.90 -3.04 -13.28
N ARG A 148 12.35 -2.15 -14.18
CA ARG A 148 11.55 -1.00 -14.67
C ARG A 148 10.27 -1.45 -15.36
N GLN A 149 10.37 -2.47 -16.23
CA GLN A 149 9.19 -3.04 -16.92
C GLN A 149 8.19 -3.63 -15.92
N LEU A 150 8.67 -4.32 -14.89
CA LEU A 150 7.80 -4.84 -13.84
C LEU A 150 7.11 -3.71 -13.07
N LEU A 151 7.85 -2.68 -12.67
CA LEU A 151 7.32 -1.56 -11.88
C LEU A 151 6.33 -0.71 -12.66
N THR A 152 6.61 -0.39 -13.92
CA THR A 152 5.75 0.45 -14.76
C THR A 152 4.61 -0.33 -15.40
N GLY A 153 4.89 -1.53 -15.93
CA GLY A 153 3.93 -2.33 -16.68
C GLY A 153 2.98 -3.12 -15.78
N LEU A 154 3.51 -4.03 -14.94
CA LEU A 154 2.66 -4.91 -14.14
C LEU A 154 2.16 -4.24 -12.86
N LEU A 155 3.04 -3.53 -12.13
CA LEU A 155 2.65 -2.88 -10.88
C LEU A 155 2.07 -1.49 -11.10
N GLY A 156 2.29 -0.89 -12.26
CA GLY A 156 1.71 0.38 -12.67
C GLY A 156 2.10 1.56 -11.78
N ILE A 157 3.33 1.56 -11.21
CA ILE A 157 3.79 2.60 -10.27
C ILE A 157 3.64 3.98 -10.91
N LYS A 158 2.93 4.87 -10.23
CA LYS A 158 2.74 6.27 -10.64
C LYS A 158 3.59 7.24 -9.86
N THR A 159 3.83 6.97 -8.57
CA THR A 159 4.59 7.87 -7.71
C THR A 159 5.73 7.12 -7.01
N ASP A 160 6.89 7.72 -7.07
CA ASP A 160 8.11 7.33 -6.39
C ASP A 160 8.41 8.35 -5.27
N LEU A 161 8.16 7.93 -4.02
CA LEU A 161 8.40 8.75 -2.83
C LEU A 161 9.75 8.40 -2.21
N ASP A 162 10.74 9.23 -2.44
CA ASP A 162 12.09 9.11 -1.88
C ASP A 162 12.21 9.85 -0.53
N LEU A 163 12.47 9.09 0.52
CA LEU A 163 12.60 9.61 1.88
C LEU A 163 14.03 10.02 2.25
N ARG A 164 14.96 9.96 1.29
CA ARG A 164 16.37 10.29 1.47
C ARG A 164 16.61 11.78 1.36
N THR A 165 17.71 12.23 1.99
CA THR A 165 18.26 13.57 1.75
C THR A 165 18.87 13.66 0.35
N GLU A 166 19.08 14.88 -0.13
CA GLU A 166 19.72 15.10 -1.44
C GLU A 166 21.12 14.50 -1.52
N ALA A 167 21.86 14.57 -0.43
CA ALA A 167 23.23 14.07 -0.36
C ALA A 167 23.33 12.53 -0.49
N GLU A 168 22.24 11.81 -0.20
CA GLU A 168 22.17 10.34 -0.31
C GLU A 168 21.77 9.86 -1.71
N VAL A 169 21.34 10.77 -2.58
CA VAL A 169 20.80 10.44 -3.91
C VAL A 169 21.84 10.77 -4.96
N ALA A 170 22.09 9.83 -5.89
CA ALA A 170 22.96 10.07 -7.03
C ALA A 170 22.48 11.29 -7.82
N GLU A 171 23.40 12.11 -8.32
CA GLU A 171 23.11 13.41 -8.95
C GLU A 171 22.08 13.29 -10.07
N GLU A 172 22.16 12.24 -10.87
CA GLU A 172 21.26 11.96 -11.99
C GLU A 172 19.81 11.66 -11.58
N TYR A 173 19.57 11.26 -10.31
CA TYR A 173 18.23 10.92 -9.78
C TYR A 173 17.70 11.95 -8.78
N ARG A 174 18.36 13.08 -8.58
CA ARG A 174 17.92 14.11 -7.64
C ARG A 174 16.59 14.77 -8.01
N THR A 175 16.25 14.74 -9.27
CA THR A 175 15.06 15.41 -9.82
C THR A 175 14.13 14.51 -10.64
N ARG A 176 14.43 13.22 -10.72
CA ARG A 176 13.64 12.24 -11.47
C ARG A 176 13.70 10.86 -10.83
N SER A 177 12.68 10.06 -11.08
CA SER A 177 12.67 8.66 -10.67
C SER A 177 13.64 7.83 -11.52
N PRO A 178 14.39 6.89 -10.91
CA PRO A 178 15.13 5.87 -11.65
C PRO A 178 14.22 4.88 -12.41
N ILE A 179 12.93 4.82 -12.07
CA ILE A 179 11.97 3.90 -12.67
C ILE A 179 11.65 4.33 -14.11
N SER A 180 11.14 5.54 -14.29
CA SER A 180 10.76 6.12 -15.59
C SER A 180 10.58 7.63 -15.46
N ALA A 181 10.70 8.34 -16.59
CA ALA A 181 10.39 9.77 -16.66
C ALA A 181 8.91 10.09 -16.45
N ASP A 182 8.01 9.12 -16.69
CA ASP A 182 6.57 9.28 -16.51
C ASP A 182 6.12 9.05 -15.06
N VAL A 183 7.02 8.55 -14.19
CA VAL A 183 6.74 8.36 -12.77
C VAL A 183 6.94 9.68 -12.03
N ASN A 184 5.93 10.11 -11.29
CA ASN A 184 5.98 11.30 -10.46
C ASN A 184 7.01 11.09 -9.33
N TYR A 185 8.15 11.75 -9.42
CA TYR A 185 9.21 11.68 -8.40
C TYR A 185 9.00 12.74 -7.33
N VAL A 186 8.83 12.31 -6.10
CA VAL A 186 8.65 13.19 -4.95
C VAL A 186 9.68 12.87 -3.88
N ARG A 187 10.63 13.80 -3.65
CA ARG A 187 11.58 13.64 -2.56
C ARG A 187 11.14 14.41 -1.33
N VAL A 188 10.93 13.68 -0.24
CA VAL A 188 10.58 14.24 1.08
C VAL A 188 11.48 13.63 2.13
N PRO A 189 12.63 14.25 2.45
CA PRO A 189 13.49 13.77 3.50
C PRO A 189 12.73 13.72 4.83
N ILE A 190 12.81 12.58 5.51
CA ILE A 190 12.22 12.40 6.84
C ILE A 190 13.23 11.86 7.83
N ALA A 191 13.03 12.16 9.11
CA ALA A 191 13.72 11.45 10.18
C ALA A 191 13.02 10.10 10.44
N ALA A 192 13.81 9.11 10.88
CA ALA A 192 13.29 7.82 11.29
C ALA A 192 12.79 7.85 12.74
N TYR A 193 12.00 6.83 13.09
CA TYR A 193 11.66 6.48 14.45
C TYR A 193 10.91 7.57 15.22
N ARG A 194 11.29 7.79 16.48
CA ARG A 194 10.62 8.71 17.38
C ARG A 194 10.53 10.13 16.82
N SER A 195 11.55 10.61 16.12
CA SER A 195 11.58 11.97 15.55
C SER A 195 10.45 12.21 14.56
N PHE A 196 10.05 11.19 13.80
CA PHE A 196 8.91 11.24 12.88
C PHE A 196 7.61 11.65 13.57
N LEU A 197 7.38 11.18 14.81
CA LEU A 197 6.13 11.39 15.54
C LEU A 197 5.87 12.86 15.94
N TYR A 198 6.90 13.70 15.87
CA TYR A 198 6.84 15.11 16.31
C TYR A 198 6.83 16.13 15.17
N GLY A 199 6.88 15.68 13.92
CA GLY A 199 6.60 16.52 12.75
C GLY A 199 7.72 17.44 12.29
N GLY A 200 8.96 17.28 12.80
CA GLY A 200 10.06 18.20 12.46
C GLY A 200 10.54 18.14 11.00
N ASP A 201 10.39 17.01 10.32
CA ASP A 201 11.20 16.68 9.16
C ASP A 201 10.42 16.11 7.96
N GLY A 202 9.34 16.76 7.56
CA GLY A 202 8.63 16.34 6.36
C GLY A 202 7.63 15.20 6.55
N SER A 203 7.48 14.66 7.79
CA SER A 203 6.56 13.55 8.09
C SER A 203 5.15 13.78 7.57
N GLY A 204 4.60 14.98 7.83
CA GLY A 204 3.28 15.36 7.34
C GLY A 204 3.23 15.44 5.81
N LYS A 205 4.27 15.97 5.17
CA LYS A 205 4.35 16.05 3.70
C LYS A 205 4.36 14.66 3.06
N ALA A 206 5.14 13.73 3.62
CA ALA A 206 5.18 12.35 3.13
C ALA A 206 3.81 11.66 3.28
N LEU A 207 3.17 11.78 4.45
CA LEU A 207 1.85 11.20 4.69
C LEU A 207 0.74 11.78 3.80
N LYS A 208 0.78 13.08 3.50
CA LYS A 208 -0.21 13.75 2.63
C LYS A 208 -0.26 13.19 1.21
N LEU A 209 0.86 12.67 0.68
CA LEU A 209 0.88 12.05 -0.64
C LEU A 209 -0.08 10.86 -0.74
N PHE A 210 -0.32 10.15 0.36
CA PHE A 210 -1.25 9.01 0.40
C PHE A 210 -2.72 9.44 0.45
N ALA A 211 -3.02 10.71 0.63
CA ALA A 211 -4.40 11.20 0.62
C ALA A 211 -4.96 11.43 -0.78
N ASP A 212 -4.12 11.52 -1.79
CA ASP A 212 -4.53 11.76 -3.17
C ASP A 212 -4.53 10.45 -3.97
N LEU A 213 -5.72 10.06 -4.46
CA LEU A 213 -5.90 8.83 -5.25
C LEU A 213 -5.10 8.86 -6.56
N ASP A 214 -4.84 10.02 -7.13
CA ASP A 214 -4.13 10.15 -8.41
C ASP A 214 -2.64 9.78 -8.31
N ASN A 215 -2.08 9.78 -7.08
CA ASN A 215 -0.72 9.33 -6.83
C ASN A 215 -0.53 7.81 -6.90
N TYR A 216 -1.60 7.02 -6.83
CA TYR A 216 -1.51 5.56 -6.71
C TYR A 216 -1.39 4.83 -8.04
N PRO A 217 -0.62 3.71 -8.09
CA PRO A 217 0.15 3.09 -7.01
C PRO A 217 1.40 3.86 -6.63
N ILE A 218 1.73 3.87 -5.31
CA ILE A 218 2.90 4.55 -4.75
C ILE A 218 3.95 3.52 -4.34
N VAL A 219 5.20 3.74 -4.73
CA VAL A 219 6.35 3.12 -4.08
C VAL A 219 7.05 4.15 -3.21
N PHE A 220 7.41 3.78 -1.97
CA PHE A 220 8.17 4.65 -1.09
C PHE A 220 9.40 3.93 -0.52
N HIS A 221 10.49 4.66 -0.41
CA HIS A 221 11.78 4.05 -0.08
C HIS A 221 12.74 5.03 0.62
N CYS A 222 13.77 4.45 1.20
CA CYS A 222 14.97 5.17 1.64
C CYS A 222 16.23 4.44 1.11
N ALA A 223 17.35 4.46 1.81
CA ALA A 223 18.53 3.72 1.38
C ALA A 223 18.33 2.20 1.52
N ALA A 224 17.96 1.73 2.71
CA ALA A 224 17.81 0.31 3.02
C ALA A 224 16.36 -0.21 2.98
N GLY A 225 15.38 0.69 2.94
CA GLY A 225 13.96 0.33 3.08
C GLY A 225 13.58 -0.13 4.49
N ALA A 226 14.42 0.11 5.49
CA ALA A 226 14.27 -0.34 6.86
C ALA A 226 13.76 0.77 7.80
N ASP A 227 14.59 1.77 8.09
CA ASP A 227 14.34 2.74 9.18
C ASP A 227 13.27 3.78 8.82
N ARG A 228 13.57 4.71 7.92
CA ARG A 228 12.62 5.76 7.47
C ARG A 228 11.39 5.16 6.79
N THR A 229 11.63 4.21 5.91
CA THR A 229 10.57 3.45 5.24
C THR A 229 9.76 2.64 6.24
N GLY A 230 10.42 1.95 7.19
CA GLY A 230 9.75 1.20 8.25
C GLY A 230 8.93 2.09 9.18
N THR A 231 9.42 3.29 9.48
CA THR A 231 8.67 4.27 10.30
C THR A 231 7.41 4.77 9.60
N LEU A 232 7.50 5.07 8.30
CA LEU A 232 6.33 5.51 7.51
C LEU A 232 5.32 4.36 7.35
N ALA A 233 5.81 3.13 7.11
CA ALA A 233 4.97 1.93 7.07
C ALA A 233 4.24 1.71 8.39
N PHE A 234 4.97 1.73 9.52
CA PHE A 234 4.40 1.63 10.86
C PHE A 234 3.23 2.60 11.09
N MET A 235 3.38 3.86 10.67
CA MET A 235 2.33 4.86 10.82
C MET A 235 1.10 4.57 9.97
N LEU A 236 1.28 4.16 8.71
CA LEU A 236 0.17 3.81 7.81
C LEU A 236 -0.57 2.56 8.30
N GLU A 237 0.16 1.52 8.70
CA GLU A 237 -0.40 0.27 9.22
C GLU A 237 -1.15 0.50 10.54
N SER A 238 -0.56 1.25 11.47
CA SER A 238 -1.24 1.62 12.73
C SER A 238 -2.51 2.44 12.46
N PHE A 239 -2.48 3.35 11.49
CA PHE A 239 -3.62 4.18 11.14
C PHE A 239 -4.80 3.37 10.58
N VAL A 240 -4.54 2.36 9.77
CA VAL A 240 -5.62 1.51 9.22
C VAL A 240 -6.02 0.36 10.14
N GLY A 241 -5.41 0.26 11.32
CA GLY A 241 -5.78 -0.71 12.36
C GLY A 241 -5.17 -2.10 12.17
N VAL A 242 -3.98 -2.20 11.58
CA VAL A 242 -3.18 -3.42 11.63
C VAL A 242 -2.71 -3.63 13.08
N ASP A 243 -2.78 -4.86 13.58
CA ASP A 243 -2.31 -5.15 14.93
C ASP A 243 -0.77 -5.01 15.05
N GLU A 244 -0.30 -4.63 16.24
CA GLU A 244 1.12 -4.36 16.49
C GLU A 244 2.02 -5.53 16.13
N ARG A 245 1.55 -6.75 16.31
CA ARG A 245 2.33 -7.94 15.98
C ARG A 245 2.58 -8.05 14.49
N ASN A 246 1.58 -7.83 13.66
CA ASN A 246 1.72 -7.86 12.22
C ASN A 246 2.62 -6.71 11.73
N ILE A 247 2.51 -5.54 12.35
CA ILE A 247 3.41 -4.40 12.10
C ILE A 247 4.86 -4.76 12.41
N PHE A 248 5.10 -5.45 13.53
CA PHE A 248 6.45 -5.89 13.92
C PHE A 248 6.99 -6.93 12.94
N ILE A 249 6.15 -7.86 12.50
CA ILE A 249 6.51 -8.82 11.46
C ILE A 249 6.89 -8.09 10.16
N ASP A 250 6.09 -7.09 9.71
CA ASP A 250 6.45 -6.32 8.51
C ASP A 250 7.78 -5.59 8.67
N TYR A 251 8.02 -4.98 9.83
CA TYR A 251 9.30 -4.31 10.09
C TYR A 251 10.49 -5.27 9.97
N GLU A 252 10.37 -6.49 10.50
CA GLU A 252 11.42 -7.52 10.49
C GLU A 252 11.61 -8.21 9.14
N LEU A 253 10.71 -8.05 8.19
CA LEU A 253 10.85 -8.61 6.84
C LEU A 253 11.96 -7.94 6.01
N THR A 254 12.77 -7.08 6.58
CA THR A 254 13.91 -6.44 5.90
C THR A 254 15.06 -7.45 5.70
N PRO A 255 15.36 -7.88 4.45
CA PRO A 255 16.33 -8.92 4.16
C PRO A 255 17.80 -8.49 4.33
N ASN A 256 18.65 -9.48 4.58
CA ASN A 256 20.12 -9.36 4.57
C ASN A 256 20.67 -8.22 5.44
N ARG A 257 19.99 -7.92 6.55
CA ARG A 257 20.48 -6.94 7.52
C ARG A 257 20.89 -7.62 8.82
N PRO A 258 21.91 -7.05 9.50
CA PRO A 258 22.25 -7.47 10.85
C PRO A 258 21.02 -7.37 11.77
N ARG A 259 21.04 -8.08 12.89
CA ARG A 259 19.98 -8.05 13.94
C ARG A 259 19.58 -6.66 14.44
N SER A 260 20.35 -5.61 14.09
CA SER A 260 20.03 -4.20 14.36
C SER A 260 18.74 -3.67 13.74
N TYR A 261 18.04 -4.48 12.92
CA TYR A 261 16.75 -4.11 12.33
C TYR A 261 15.59 -4.96 12.87
N THR A 262 15.81 -5.76 13.91
CA THR A 262 14.77 -6.52 14.57
C THR A 262 13.99 -5.66 15.57
N VAL A 263 12.83 -6.15 16.02
CA VAL A 263 12.13 -5.61 17.18
C VAL A 263 13.08 -5.74 18.39
N GLY A 264 13.36 -4.69 19.10
CA GLY A 264 14.43 -4.62 20.11
C GLY A 264 15.63 -3.79 19.64
N ASP A 265 15.61 -3.33 18.38
CA ASP A 265 16.48 -2.23 17.96
C ASP A 265 16.08 -0.94 18.69
N ASP A 266 17.04 -0.25 19.29
CA ASP A 266 16.79 0.96 20.10
C ASP A 266 15.96 2.01 19.36
N GLY A 267 16.17 2.17 18.05
CA GLY A 267 15.44 3.12 17.24
C GLY A 267 13.97 2.74 17.07
N PHE A 268 13.69 1.48 16.76
CA PHE A 268 12.33 0.96 16.62
C PHE A 268 11.60 0.92 17.96
N GLU A 269 12.27 0.52 19.03
CA GLU A 269 11.73 0.58 20.40
C GLU A 269 11.32 2.00 20.79
N GLN A 270 12.15 3.01 20.46
CA GLN A 270 11.81 4.41 20.68
C GLN A 270 10.60 4.87 19.88
N LEU A 271 10.42 4.40 18.64
CA LEU A 271 9.22 4.65 17.83
C LEU A 271 8.00 4.09 18.53
N VAL A 272 8.01 2.80 18.88
CA VAL A 272 6.86 2.10 19.50
C VAL A 272 6.51 2.72 20.85
N THR A 273 7.50 2.98 21.70
CA THR A 273 7.31 3.62 23.00
C THR A 273 6.70 5.02 22.85
N GLY A 274 7.22 5.83 21.93
CA GLY A 274 6.69 7.15 21.65
C GLY A 274 5.28 7.11 21.07
N PHE A 275 4.99 6.15 20.21
CA PHE A 275 3.66 5.92 19.64
C PHE A 275 2.65 5.49 20.72
N ARG A 276 3.01 4.52 21.57
CA ARG A 276 2.15 4.04 22.68
C ARG A 276 1.83 5.15 23.68
N ALA A 277 2.72 6.11 23.87
CA ALA A 277 2.50 7.28 24.73
C ALA A 277 1.56 8.33 24.10
N ALA A 278 1.24 8.24 22.82
CA ALA A 278 0.29 9.16 22.19
C ALA A 278 -1.13 8.95 22.73
N GLN A 279 -1.91 10.05 22.75
CA GLN A 279 -3.29 10.02 23.21
C GLN A 279 -4.17 9.19 22.26
N GLY A 280 -4.98 8.30 22.82
CA GLY A 280 -5.88 7.40 22.10
C GLY A 280 -6.02 6.05 22.80
N ASN A 281 -7.12 5.35 22.57
CA ASN A 281 -7.42 4.05 23.17
C ASN A 281 -6.94 2.89 22.28
N THR A 282 -6.95 3.08 20.97
CA THR A 282 -6.53 2.10 19.97
C THR A 282 -5.29 2.57 19.23
N SER A 283 -4.64 1.68 18.48
CA SER A 283 -3.54 2.06 17.56
C SER A 283 -4.03 3.07 16.53
N HIS A 284 -5.23 2.91 16.01
CA HIS A 284 -5.85 3.87 15.11
C HIS A 284 -5.98 5.27 15.75
N ASP A 285 -6.53 5.38 16.97
CA ASP A 285 -6.69 6.68 17.66
C ASP A 285 -5.35 7.39 17.86
N LYS A 286 -4.32 6.63 18.27
CA LYS A 286 -2.96 7.15 18.47
C LYS A 286 -2.36 7.64 17.16
N ALA A 287 -2.52 6.86 16.08
CA ALA A 287 -2.07 7.26 14.76
C ALA A 287 -2.77 8.53 14.28
N VAL A 288 -4.09 8.63 14.44
CA VAL A 288 -4.87 9.86 14.14
C VAL A 288 -4.32 11.06 14.92
N THR A 289 -4.04 10.88 16.21
CA THR A 289 -3.47 11.96 17.06
C THR A 289 -2.11 12.43 16.53
N ILE A 290 -1.24 11.49 16.14
CA ILE A 290 0.07 11.82 15.59
C ILE A 290 -0.07 12.45 14.20
N MET A 291 -0.89 11.90 13.31
CA MET A 291 -1.11 12.42 11.97
C MET A 291 -1.63 13.86 12.00
N ARG A 292 -2.55 14.18 12.91
CA ARG A 292 -2.98 15.58 13.14
C ARG A 292 -1.83 16.47 13.63
N ARG A 293 -1.02 15.97 14.56
CA ARG A 293 0.16 16.70 15.07
C ARG A 293 1.14 17.06 13.96
N VAL A 294 1.37 16.15 13.01
CA VAL A 294 2.26 16.38 11.87
C VAL A 294 1.59 17.11 10.70
N GLY A 295 0.32 17.53 10.88
CA GLY A 295 -0.36 18.48 10.01
C GLY A 295 -1.32 17.88 8.99
N LEU A 296 -1.78 16.63 9.15
CA LEU A 296 -2.85 16.09 8.32
C LEU A 296 -4.22 16.60 8.79
N THR A 297 -5.08 16.86 7.83
CA THR A 297 -6.49 17.17 8.05
C THR A 297 -7.32 15.90 8.19
N ASP A 298 -8.53 16.02 8.76
CA ASP A 298 -9.47 14.90 8.83
C ASP A 298 -9.88 14.42 7.42
N MET A 299 -9.92 15.30 6.44
CA MET A 299 -10.22 14.97 5.04
C MET A 299 -9.11 14.11 4.42
N GLU A 300 -7.85 14.49 4.61
CA GLU A 300 -6.71 13.72 4.13
C GLU A 300 -6.67 12.33 4.78
N MET A 301 -6.86 12.24 6.08
CA MET A 301 -6.93 10.95 6.81
C MET A 301 -8.08 10.07 6.32
N SER A 302 -9.27 10.64 6.14
CA SER A 302 -10.44 9.96 5.60
C SER A 302 -10.17 9.35 4.21
N ASN A 303 -9.52 10.13 3.34
CA ASN A 303 -9.13 9.66 2.02
C ASN A 303 -8.12 8.50 2.10
N ILE A 304 -7.06 8.64 2.91
CA ILE A 304 -6.07 7.55 3.10
C ILE A 304 -6.78 6.26 3.49
N TYR A 305 -7.67 6.33 4.49
CA TYR A 305 -8.41 5.14 4.93
C TYR A 305 -9.26 4.55 3.80
N ASN A 306 -10.07 5.36 3.11
CA ASN A 306 -10.94 4.86 2.05
C ASN A 306 -10.18 4.36 0.83
N ILE A 307 -9.03 4.95 0.49
CA ILE A 307 -8.18 4.45 -0.59
C ILE A 307 -7.62 3.06 -0.25
N LEU A 308 -7.06 2.91 0.94
CA LEU A 308 -6.36 1.69 1.33
C LEU A 308 -7.28 0.55 1.76
N MET A 309 -8.43 0.85 2.36
CA MET A 309 -9.28 -0.14 3.03
C MET A 309 -10.60 -0.42 2.34
N THR A 310 -11.06 0.47 1.45
CA THR A 310 -12.37 0.36 0.81
C THR A 310 -12.29 0.70 -0.68
N ASP A 311 -13.39 0.45 -1.40
CA ASP A 311 -13.57 0.98 -2.77
C ASP A 311 -14.57 2.15 -2.79
N SER A 312 -14.83 2.73 -1.64
CA SER A 312 -15.77 3.81 -1.44
C SER A 312 -15.28 5.14 -1.98
N ALA A 313 -16.17 6.14 -1.97
CA ALA A 313 -15.86 7.48 -2.43
C ALA A 313 -14.67 8.12 -1.68
N VAL A 314 -13.96 9.00 -2.37
CA VAL A 314 -12.88 9.82 -1.84
C VAL A 314 -13.02 11.26 -2.35
N PHE A 315 -12.49 12.22 -1.61
CA PHE A 315 -12.31 13.58 -2.12
C PHE A 315 -11.27 13.59 -3.23
N LYS A 316 -11.51 14.40 -4.28
CA LYS A 316 -10.46 14.71 -5.24
C LYS A 316 -9.46 15.70 -4.62
N SER A 317 -8.25 15.75 -5.16
CA SER A 317 -7.12 16.54 -4.62
C SER A 317 -7.47 18.00 -4.33
N GLN A 318 -8.20 18.65 -5.23
CA GLN A 318 -8.61 20.06 -5.05
C GLN A 318 -9.55 20.29 -3.85
N SER A 319 -10.19 19.22 -3.34
CA SER A 319 -11.10 19.28 -2.18
C SER A 319 -10.47 18.84 -0.86
N LEU A 320 -9.19 18.46 -0.86
CA LEU A 320 -8.48 18.04 0.36
C LEU A 320 -8.07 19.21 1.27
N SER A 321 -8.08 20.42 0.75
CA SER A 321 -7.85 21.64 1.54
C SER A 321 -9.12 22.12 2.24
N HIS A 322 -8.94 22.89 3.32
CA HIS A 322 -10.05 23.53 4.03
C HIS A 322 -10.92 24.33 3.08
N GLN A 323 -12.22 24.10 3.13
CA GLN A 323 -13.21 24.80 2.30
C GLN A 323 -13.82 25.95 3.08
N THR A 324 -13.76 27.15 2.51
CA THR A 324 -14.42 28.32 3.09
C THR A 324 -15.85 28.42 2.57
N PRO A 325 -16.86 28.58 3.44
CA PRO A 325 -18.24 28.74 2.99
C PRO A 325 -18.41 29.96 2.09
N SER A 326 -19.15 29.79 1.00
CA SER A 326 -19.66 30.87 0.17
C SER A 326 -21.19 30.78 0.16
N ASP A 327 -21.87 31.87 0.48
CA ASP A 327 -23.34 31.94 0.59
C ASP A 327 -23.93 30.82 1.49
N GLY A 328 -23.25 30.55 2.62
CA GLY A 328 -23.66 29.51 3.55
C GLY A 328 -23.53 28.07 3.03
N LYS A 329 -22.73 27.85 1.99
CA LYS A 329 -22.50 26.54 1.37
C LYS A 329 -21.02 26.25 1.21
N VAL A 330 -20.68 24.96 1.27
CA VAL A 330 -19.36 24.43 0.87
C VAL A 330 -19.54 23.38 -0.21
N SER A 331 -18.56 23.23 -1.08
CA SER A 331 -18.60 22.25 -2.17
C SER A 331 -17.35 21.39 -2.18
N PHE A 332 -17.53 20.09 -2.43
CA PHE A 332 -16.47 19.10 -2.50
C PHE A 332 -16.57 18.33 -3.80
N GLU A 333 -15.45 18.19 -4.48
CA GLU A 333 -15.33 17.28 -5.61
C GLU A 333 -15.03 15.88 -5.11
N LEU A 334 -15.85 14.90 -5.50
CA LEU A 334 -15.75 13.51 -5.10
C LEU A 334 -15.40 12.61 -6.29
N ASN A 335 -14.56 11.63 -6.05
CA ASN A 335 -14.47 10.44 -6.88
C ASN A 335 -15.31 9.35 -6.21
N MET A 336 -16.45 9.03 -6.78
CA MET A 336 -17.45 8.12 -6.18
C MET A 336 -16.99 6.65 -6.15
N ARG A 337 -16.05 6.26 -7.01
CA ARG A 337 -15.54 4.88 -7.11
C ARG A 337 -16.70 3.86 -7.19
N LYS A 338 -16.84 2.95 -6.20
CA LYS A 338 -17.98 2.00 -6.14
C LYS A 338 -19.19 2.52 -5.40
N SER A 339 -19.10 3.62 -4.64
CA SER A 339 -20.26 4.27 -4.02
C SER A 339 -21.16 4.86 -5.10
N LYS A 340 -22.48 4.70 -4.95
CA LYS A 340 -23.48 5.14 -5.95
C LYS A 340 -24.18 6.44 -5.54
N SER A 341 -24.32 6.67 -4.24
CA SER A 341 -25.05 7.83 -3.70
C SER A 341 -24.57 8.24 -2.32
N VAL A 342 -24.82 9.51 -1.98
CA VAL A 342 -24.71 10.03 -0.62
C VAL A 342 -26.04 9.80 0.08
N THR A 343 -26.02 9.20 1.26
CA THR A 343 -27.22 8.87 2.04
C THR A 343 -27.46 9.86 3.19
N SER A 344 -26.41 10.48 3.70
CA SER A 344 -26.51 11.44 4.77
C SER A 344 -25.32 12.40 4.78
N VAL A 345 -25.56 13.65 5.18
CA VAL A 345 -24.51 14.60 5.55
C VAL A 345 -24.85 15.20 6.90
N THR A 346 -23.88 15.22 7.81
CA THR A 346 -24.01 15.84 9.13
C THR A 346 -22.93 16.91 9.32
N LEU A 347 -23.24 17.92 10.15
CA LEU A 347 -22.29 18.91 10.67
C LEU A 347 -22.49 18.98 12.17
N GLU A 348 -21.42 18.77 12.95
CA GLU A 348 -21.48 18.64 14.41
C GLU A 348 -22.59 17.65 14.88
N GLY A 349 -22.68 16.50 14.16
CA GLY A 349 -23.67 15.45 14.43
C GLY A 349 -25.12 15.75 14.01
N LYS A 350 -25.40 16.95 13.49
CA LYS A 350 -26.73 17.34 13.03
C LYS A 350 -26.85 17.19 11.52
N LYS A 351 -27.95 16.61 11.04
CA LYS A 351 -28.21 16.52 9.59
C LYS A 351 -28.31 17.90 8.95
N VAL A 352 -27.67 18.05 7.82
CA VAL A 352 -27.70 19.28 7.00
C VAL A 352 -28.16 18.97 5.59
N ALA A 353 -28.69 19.98 4.90
CA ALA A 353 -29.10 19.84 3.51
C ALA A 353 -27.90 19.75 2.59
N TYR A 354 -27.99 18.89 1.58
CA TYR A 354 -26.94 18.68 0.58
C TYR A 354 -27.53 18.37 -0.80
N GLY A 355 -26.71 18.51 -1.83
CA GLY A 355 -27.00 18.08 -3.19
C GLY A 355 -25.76 17.53 -3.84
N LEU A 356 -25.90 16.40 -4.56
CA LEU A 356 -24.82 15.79 -5.34
C LEU A 356 -25.16 15.89 -6.83
N LYS A 357 -24.27 16.51 -7.60
CA LYS A 357 -24.42 16.63 -9.06
C LYS A 357 -23.06 16.47 -9.74
N ASN A 358 -22.95 15.52 -10.66
CA ASN A 358 -21.74 15.24 -11.44
C ASN A 358 -20.46 15.10 -10.60
N GLY A 359 -20.56 14.44 -9.44
CA GLY A 359 -19.43 14.27 -8.50
C GLY A 359 -19.16 15.47 -7.59
N THR A 360 -19.84 16.61 -7.78
CA THR A 360 -19.75 17.76 -6.87
C THR A 360 -20.83 17.66 -5.78
N LEU A 361 -20.41 17.51 -4.53
CA LEU A 361 -21.28 17.56 -3.36
C LEU A 361 -21.32 18.99 -2.81
N THR A 362 -22.49 19.60 -2.78
CA THR A 362 -22.73 20.91 -2.16
C THR A 362 -23.48 20.71 -0.85
N VAL A 363 -22.94 21.23 0.25
CA VAL A 363 -23.50 21.12 1.60
C VAL A 363 -23.90 22.49 2.10
N THR A 364 -25.12 22.62 2.63
CA THR A 364 -25.60 23.86 3.23
C THR A 364 -25.20 23.92 4.71
N VAL A 365 -24.28 24.80 5.03
CA VAL A 365 -23.68 24.93 6.37
C VAL A 365 -24.12 26.21 7.12
N GLY A 366 -24.72 27.19 6.40
CA GLY A 366 -25.08 28.50 6.96
C GLY A 366 -23.85 29.23 7.50
N ASN A 367 -23.96 29.72 8.73
CA ASN A 367 -22.85 30.35 9.45
C ASN A 367 -22.16 29.38 10.41
N SER A 368 -22.42 28.07 10.30
CA SER A 368 -21.86 27.08 11.20
C SER A 368 -20.47 26.69 10.73
N ALA A 369 -19.54 26.56 11.67
CA ALA A 369 -18.24 25.95 11.48
C ALA A 369 -18.20 24.63 12.26
N GLY A 370 -17.29 23.73 11.91
CA GLY A 370 -17.11 22.49 12.66
C GLY A 370 -16.75 21.30 11.78
N ARG A 371 -16.85 20.12 12.39
CA ARG A 371 -16.58 18.84 11.73
C ARG A 371 -17.86 18.25 11.17
N GLY A 372 -17.82 17.88 9.90
CA GLY A 372 -18.92 17.20 9.23
C GLY A 372 -18.54 15.79 8.77
N GLU A 373 -19.58 15.00 8.49
CA GLU A 373 -19.45 13.65 7.98
C GLU A 373 -20.41 13.42 6.82
N ILE A 374 -19.91 12.80 5.75
CA ILE A 374 -20.66 12.35 4.57
C ILE A 374 -20.77 10.84 4.66
N THR A 375 -21.98 10.30 4.64
CA THR A 375 -22.22 8.83 4.60
C THR A 375 -22.70 8.42 3.24
N PHE A 376 -22.19 7.30 2.73
CA PHE A 376 -22.51 6.73 1.44
C PHE A 376 -23.43 5.51 1.56
N ASP A 377 -23.96 5.04 0.44
CA ASP A 377 -24.84 3.88 0.34
C ASP A 377 -24.17 2.54 0.71
N ASP A 378 -22.86 2.47 0.70
CA ASP A 378 -22.04 1.34 1.17
C ASP A 378 -21.64 1.46 2.66
N LEU A 379 -22.27 2.39 3.39
CA LEU A 379 -22.03 2.71 4.80
C LEU A 379 -20.61 3.27 5.12
N SER A 380 -19.83 3.55 4.12
CA SER A 380 -18.56 4.26 4.32
C SER A 380 -18.77 5.73 4.60
N THR A 381 -17.77 6.37 5.17
CA THR A 381 -17.84 7.79 5.49
C THR A 381 -16.62 8.56 5.02
N LEU A 382 -16.82 9.84 4.76
CA LEU A 382 -15.78 10.85 4.60
C LEU A 382 -15.99 11.96 5.62
N THR A 383 -14.94 12.39 6.26
CA THR A 383 -14.97 13.52 7.20
C THR A 383 -14.48 14.78 6.52
N PHE A 384 -15.16 15.91 6.76
CA PHE A 384 -14.76 17.24 6.31
C PHE A 384 -14.77 18.24 7.46
N LYS A 385 -14.17 19.39 7.22
CA LYS A 385 -14.18 20.53 8.16
C LYS A 385 -14.55 21.81 7.43
N VAL A 386 -15.40 22.59 8.07
CA VAL A 386 -15.83 23.93 7.66
C VAL A 386 -15.23 24.96 8.59
#